data_8f10ae9c243c5571143fd2cb47b60c8f
#
_entry.id   8f10ae9c243c5571143fd2cb47b60c8f
#
_cell.length_a   1.000
_cell.length_b   1.000
_cell.length_c   1.000
_cell.angle_alpha   90.00
_cell.angle_beta   90.00
_cell.angle_gamma   90.00
#
_symmetry.space_group_name_H-M   'P 1'
#
loop_
_entity.id
_entity.type
_entity.pdbx_description
1 polymer ?
#
loop_
_entity_poly.entity_id
_entity_poly.type
_entity_poly.pdbx_seq_one_letter_code
_entity_poly.pdbx_strand_id
1 'polypeptide(L)' 'MSKNMDLNKATEQELTIIQGIGKDNAKKIVQHRLQNGSFKTWEDLKRVPGLPPHMLDTLKRSGFTVGEQAA' A
#
# COMPACT_ATOMS: atom_id res chain seq x y z
N MET A 1 19.51 -1.06 8.73
CA MET A 1 18.42 -1.90 8.38
C MET A 1 17.38 -1.15 7.64
N SER A 2 17.08 -1.60 6.51
CA SER A 2 16.09 -0.91 5.70
C SER A 2 14.71 -1.43 6.03
N LYS A 3 13.75 -0.52 6.00
CA LYS A 3 12.36 -0.89 6.11
C LYS A 3 11.91 -1.46 4.78
N ASN A 4 10.96 -2.36 4.88
CA ASN A 4 10.37 -2.88 3.68
C ASN A 4 9.35 -1.90 3.16
N MET A 5 9.73 -1.17 2.12
CA MET A 5 8.86 -0.15 1.52
C MET A 5 8.14 -0.65 0.28
N ASP A 6 8.18 -1.94 0.03
CA ASP A 6 7.41 -2.54 -1.05
C ASP A 6 5.99 -2.76 -0.55
N LEU A 7 5.04 -2.11 -1.18
CA LEU A 7 3.65 -2.19 -0.75
C LEU A 7 3.12 -3.62 -0.78
N ASN A 8 3.68 -4.44 -1.65
CA ASN A 8 3.25 -5.83 -1.76
C ASN A 8 3.78 -6.72 -0.64
N LYS A 9 4.75 -6.23 0.11
CA LYS A 9 5.35 -7.01 1.18
C LYS A 9 5.11 -6.42 2.56
N ALA A 10 4.68 -5.19 2.63
CA ALA A 10 4.44 -4.54 3.91
C ALA A 10 3.31 -5.24 4.66
N THR A 11 3.49 -5.40 5.95
CA THR A 11 2.46 -5.99 6.78
C THR A 11 1.40 -4.95 7.11
N GLU A 12 0.27 -5.43 7.60
CA GLU A 12 -0.79 -4.53 8.03
C GLU A 12 -0.27 -3.58 9.12
N GLN A 13 0.53 -4.10 10.03
CA GLN A 13 1.11 -3.28 11.08
C GLN A 13 2.04 -2.21 10.54
N GLU A 14 2.87 -2.57 9.60
CA GLU A 14 3.79 -1.60 9.00
C GLU A 14 3.05 -0.48 8.31
N LEU A 15 1.93 -0.81 7.68
CA LEU A 15 1.12 0.21 7.03
C LEU A 15 0.37 1.06 8.06
N THR A 16 -0.11 0.42 9.12
CA THR A 16 -0.90 1.12 10.12
C THR A 16 -0.12 2.23 10.83
N ILE A 17 1.17 2.01 11.04
CA ILE A 17 1.97 3.01 11.73
C ILE A 17 2.33 4.21 10.87
N ILE A 18 2.08 4.13 9.58
CA ILE A 18 2.35 5.28 8.70
C ILE A 18 1.27 6.33 8.92
N GLN A 19 1.73 7.53 9.23
CA GLN A 19 0.80 8.62 9.46
C GLN A 19 -0.04 8.89 8.22
N GLY A 20 -1.34 8.95 8.41
CA GLY A 20 -2.27 9.20 7.32
C GLY A 20 -2.90 7.97 6.72
N ILE A 21 -2.42 6.78 7.05
CA ILE A 21 -3.01 5.55 6.52
C ILE A 21 -4.09 5.02 7.44
N GLY A 22 -3.73 4.70 8.66
CA GLY A 22 -4.68 4.19 9.63
C GLY A 22 -4.96 2.70 9.45
N LYS A 23 -5.57 2.15 10.50
CA LYS A 23 -5.80 0.71 10.57
C LYS A 23 -6.74 0.19 9.48
N ASP A 24 -7.84 0.91 9.26
CA ASP A 24 -8.84 0.45 8.30
C ASP A 24 -8.28 0.42 6.87
N ASN A 25 -7.54 1.45 6.51
CA ASN A 25 -6.98 1.51 5.17
C ASN A 25 -5.88 0.48 4.99
N ALA A 26 -5.07 0.27 6.03
CA ALA A 26 -4.04 -0.76 5.96
C ALA A 26 -4.66 -2.12 5.73
N LYS A 27 -5.74 -2.40 6.42
CA LYS A 27 -6.43 -3.67 6.26
C LYS A 27 -6.98 -3.85 4.85
N LYS A 28 -7.56 -2.79 4.29
CA LYS A 28 -8.10 -2.85 2.94
C LYS A 28 -7.03 -3.16 1.92
N ILE A 29 -5.87 -2.56 2.08
CA ILE A 29 -4.75 -2.79 1.17
C ILE A 29 -4.28 -4.23 1.25
N VAL A 30 -4.07 -4.72 2.46
CA VAL A 30 -3.59 -6.09 2.65
C VAL A 30 -4.58 -7.10 2.13
N GLN A 31 -5.86 -6.91 2.41
CA GLN A 31 -6.86 -7.85 1.95
C GLN A 31 -6.99 -7.87 0.45
N HIS A 32 -6.89 -6.71 -0.18
CA HIS A 32 -6.99 -6.63 -1.63
C HIS A 32 -5.87 -7.41 -2.30
N ARG A 33 -4.64 -7.25 -1.81
CA ARG A 33 -3.53 -7.96 -2.43
C ARG A 33 -3.59 -9.45 -2.19
N LEU A 34 -4.19 -9.87 -1.08
CA LEU A 34 -4.36 -11.30 -0.83
C LEU A 34 -5.39 -11.92 -1.76
N GLN A 35 -6.41 -11.16 -2.10
CA GLN A 35 -7.49 -11.68 -2.92
C GLN A 35 -7.25 -11.52 -4.41
N ASN A 36 -6.55 -10.46 -4.79
CA ASN A 36 -6.39 -10.12 -6.20
C ASN A 36 -4.95 -10.16 -6.70
N GLY A 37 -4.04 -10.48 -5.82
CA GLY A 37 -2.63 -10.52 -6.20
C GLY A 37 -1.93 -9.21 -5.96
N SER A 38 -0.65 -9.19 -6.30
CA SER A 38 0.21 -8.04 -6.04
C SER A 38 -0.22 -6.80 -6.81
N PHE A 39 0.06 -5.66 -6.22
CA PHE A 39 -0.10 -4.38 -6.92
C PHE A 39 1.06 -4.23 -7.90
N LYS A 40 0.75 -4.11 -9.17
CA LYS A 40 1.78 -3.95 -10.18
C LYS A 40 2.06 -2.50 -10.52
N THR A 41 1.04 -1.68 -10.36
CA THR A 41 1.15 -0.25 -10.63
C THR A 41 0.39 0.50 -9.57
N TRP A 42 0.61 1.82 -9.51
CA TRP A 42 -0.16 2.64 -8.59
C TRP A 42 -1.64 2.69 -8.97
N GLU A 43 -1.93 2.45 -10.25
CA GLU A 43 -3.32 2.35 -10.69
C GLU A 43 -4.07 1.23 -10.01
N ASP A 44 -3.38 0.15 -9.71
CA ASP A 44 -4.02 -0.98 -9.07
C ASP A 44 -4.56 -0.63 -7.69
N LEU A 45 -3.93 0.33 -7.02
CA LEU A 45 -4.42 0.77 -5.73
C LEU A 45 -5.76 1.47 -5.82
N LYS A 46 -6.03 2.09 -6.95
CA LYS A 46 -7.31 2.77 -7.13
C LYS A 46 -8.47 1.79 -7.17
N ARG A 47 -8.19 0.53 -7.38
CA ARG A 47 -9.21 -0.50 -7.43
C ARG A 47 -9.59 -1.06 -6.08
N VAL A 48 -8.86 -0.67 -5.04
CA VAL A 48 -9.18 -1.13 -3.69
C VAL A 48 -10.46 -0.45 -3.24
N PRO A 49 -11.52 -1.22 -2.95
CA PRO A 49 -12.79 -0.63 -2.57
C PRO A 49 -12.67 0.15 -1.26
N GLY A 50 -13.21 1.35 -1.26
CA GLY A 50 -13.24 2.15 -0.05
C GLY A 50 -11.95 2.84 0.32
N LEU A 51 -10.94 2.74 -0.52
CA LEU A 51 -9.68 3.43 -0.26
C LEU A 51 -9.78 4.88 -0.69
N PRO A 52 -9.47 5.84 0.19
CA PRO A 52 -9.56 7.25 -0.18
C PRO A 52 -8.60 7.60 -1.32
N PRO A 53 -9.00 8.51 -2.21
CA PRO A 53 -8.14 8.88 -3.34
C PRO A 53 -6.79 9.44 -2.94
N HIS A 54 -6.71 10.16 -1.84
CA HIS A 54 -5.45 10.75 -1.40
C HIS A 54 -4.46 9.72 -0.87
N MET A 55 -4.93 8.49 -0.69
CA MET A 55 -4.06 7.45 -0.14
C MET A 55 -2.86 7.17 -1.03
N LEU A 56 -3.03 7.29 -2.35
CA LEU A 56 -1.91 7.11 -3.25
C LEU A 56 -0.79 8.10 -2.96
N ASP A 57 -1.16 9.36 -2.79
CA ASP A 57 -0.18 10.39 -2.48
C ASP A 57 0.50 10.12 -1.15
N THR A 58 -0.29 9.70 -0.17
CA THR A 58 0.24 9.40 1.15
C THR A 58 1.30 8.31 1.08
N LEU A 59 0.99 7.25 0.34
CA LEU A 59 1.91 6.13 0.21
C LEU A 59 3.16 6.52 -0.56
N LYS A 60 2.99 7.28 -1.63
CA LYS A 60 4.15 7.74 -2.40
C LYS A 60 5.06 8.63 -1.59
N ARG A 61 4.47 9.51 -0.80
CA ARG A 61 5.27 10.41 0.05
C ARG A 61 6.01 9.65 1.13
N SER A 62 5.42 8.56 1.58
CA SER A 62 6.05 7.74 2.60
C SER A 62 7.19 6.90 2.06
N GLY A 63 7.35 6.85 0.75
CA GLY A 63 8.45 6.12 0.14
C GLY A 63 8.12 4.72 -0.32
N PHE A 64 6.85 4.35 -0.32
CA PHE A 64 6.47 3.02 -0.79
C PHE A 64 6.61 2.88 -2.30
N THR A 65 6.86 1.67 -2.73
CA THR A 65 6.91 1.32 -4.14
C THR A 65 5.92 0.19 -4.43
N VAL A 66 5.59 0.03 -5.69
CA VAL A 66 4.74 -1.08 -6.11
C VAL A 66 5.36 -1.78 -7.31
N GLY A 67 5.08 -3.07 -7.40
CA GLY A 67 5.48 -3.83 -8.58
C GLY A 67 6.95 -3.77 -8.87
N GLU A 68 7.23 -3.56 -10.14
CA GLU A 68 8.60 -3.62 -10.66
C GLU A 68 9.32 -2.28 -10.61
N GLN A 69 8.78 -1.36 -9.89
CA GLN A 69 9.33 -0.01 -9.91
C GLN A 69 10.73 0.11 -9.37
N ALA A 70 11.09 -0.84 -8.57
CA ALA A 70 12.39 -0.80 -7.92
C ALA A 70 13.52 -1.15 -8.86
N ALA A 71 13.21 -1.53 -10.04
CA ALA A 71 14.24 -2.00 -10.97
C ALA A 71 15.34 -0.98 -11.19
#